data_85b8b0cebd89a9d040b94df1f8a53e07
#
_entry.id   85b8b0cebd89a9d040b94df1f8a53e07
#
_cell.length_a   1.000
_cell.length_b   1.000
_cell.length_c   1.000
_cell.angle_alpha   90.00
_cell.angle_beta   90.00
_cell.angle_gamma   90.00
#
_symmetry.space_group_name_H-M   'P 1'
#
loop_
_entity.id
_entity.type
_entity.pdbx_description
1 polymer ?
#
loop_
_entity_poly.entity_id
_entity_poly.type
_entity_poly.pdbx_seq_one_letter_code
_entity_poly.pdbx_strand_id
1 'polypeptide(L)'
;MNGFYGECLRLEIFGQSHAESVGMTLEGVPAGARVDFDALLRFMQRRAPGRSEYATARREADVPEFTSGLRDGVTDGMPITAVIRNTDVRPQNYDALRTVPRPGHADYSAWLRYGSIPTGGGEFSGRMTAPLCIAGGICLQLLENEGVSIRARVNEIGGAHDEKAMHDKIMQAKAEGDSVGGVIECVAEGVPAGLGGALFGGMESRISAAVFGIPAVKGIEFGAGFASARLRGSENNDEFCINGGRIETRGNNCGGILGGITDGMPLVFRAAVKPTPSIAKPQRSVDLHTLEETTIEIHGRHDVCIVPRAVPCVEAAAAIAIYDAWLARRGDTERA
;
A
#
# COMPACT_ATOMS: atom_id res chain seq x y z
N MET A 1 -10.99 12.54 10.31
CA MET A 1 -9.96 11.85 11.11
C MET A 1 -8.78 11.63 10.21
N ASN A 2 -7.63 12.12 10.65
CA ASN A 2 -6.46 12.10 9.80
C ASN A 2 -5.78 10.74 9.91
N GLY A 3 -5.45 10.13 8.78
CA GLY A 3 -4.63 8.93 8.74
C GLY A 3 -3.18 9.32 9.01
N PHE A 4 -2.76 9.24 10.27
CA PHE A 4 -1.35 9.39 10.63
C PHE A 4 -0.68 8.04 10.74
N TYR A 5 0.58 7.98 10.31
CA TYR A 5 1.44 6.82 10.47
C TYR A 5 2.87 7.28 10.81
N GLY A 6 3.57 6.49 11.63
CA GLY A 6 4.99 6.59 11.93
C GLY A 6 5.29 7.13 13.32
N GLU A 7 6.56 7.05 13.70
CA GLU A 7 7.10 7.45 15.00
C GLU A 7 8.12 8.58 14.85
N CYS A 8 9.19 8.37 14.08
CA CYS A 8 10.18 9.39 13.70
C CYS A 8 9.74 10.13 12.42
N LEU A 9 9.23 9.39 11.44
CA LEU A 9 8.43 9.97 10.37
C LEU A 9 6.99 10.12 10.83
N ARG A 10 6.36 11.22 10.42
CA ARG A 10 4.93 11.40 10.60
C ARG A 10 4.29 11.69 9.26
N LEU A 11 3.62 10.67 8.72
CA LEU A 11 2.87 10.78 7.47
C LEU A 11 1.41 11.09 7.76
N GLU A 12 0.90 12.15 7.17
CA GLU A 12 -0.54 12.44 7.07
C GLU A 12 -0.98 12.36 5.61
N ILE A 13 -2.09 11.65 5.35
CA ILE A 13 -2.75 11.62 4.04
C ILE A 13 -4.11 12.32 4.18
N PHE A 14 -4.40 13.28 3.30
CA PHE A 14 -5.61 14.09 3.34
C PHE A 14 -6.30 14.20 1.97
N GLY A 15 -7.53 14.73 1.99
CA GLY A 15 -8.39 14.86 0.82
C GLY A 15 -9.30 13.65 0.60
N GLN A 16 -10.00 13.63 -0.54
CA GLN A 16 -10.97 12.58 -0.90
C GLN A 16 -10.97 12.37 -2.42
N SER A 17 -11.44 11.21 -2.87
CA SER A 17 -11.39 10.84 -4.30
C SER A 17 -12.13 11.80 -5.23
N HIS A 18 -13.15 12.50 -4.75
CA HIS A 18 -13.97 13.45 -5.51
C HIS A 18 -13.89 14.88 -4.95
N ALA A 19 -12.97 15.15 -4.03
CA ALA A 19 -12.59 16.52 -3.65
C ALA A 19 -11.71 17.16 -4.74
N GLU A 20 -11.39 18.42 -4.59
CA GLU A 20 -10.52 19.17 -5.51
C GLU A 20 -9.12 18.51 -5.64
N SER A 21 -8.61 17.96 -4.54
CA SER A 21 -7.29 17.34 -4.49
C SER A 21 -7.21 16.25 -3.44
N VAL A 22 -6.15 15.44 -3.55
CA VAL A 22 -5.64 14.56 -2.50
C VAL A 22 -4.18 14.94 -2.23
N GLY A 23 -3.70 14.74 -1.01
CA GLY A 23 -2.34 15.15 -0.68
C GLY A 23 -1.77 14.40 0.52
N MET A 24 -0.50 14.71 0.81
CA MET A 24 0.21 14.20 1.98
C MET A 24 1.06 15.31 2.62
N THR A 25 1.30 15.14 3.92
CA THR A 25 2.36 15.82 4.65
C THR A 25 3.26 14.76 5.29
N LEU A 26 4.57 14.88 5.07
CA LEU A 26 5.59 13.99 5.61
C LEU A 26 6.55 14.80 6.46
N GLU A 27 6.51 14.59 7.77
CA GLU A 27 7.41 15.21 8.77
C GLU A 27 8.55 14.25 9.12
N GLY A 28 9.63 14.78 9.66
CA GLY A 28 10.76 14.00 10.18
C GLY A 28 11.81 13.60 9.14
N VAL A 29 11.68 14.04 7.90
CA VAL A 29 12.73 13.83 6.87
C VAL A 29 13.90 14.77 7.17
N PRO A 30 15.15 14.27 7.33
CA PRO A 30 16.32 15.10 7.55
C PRO A 30 16.55 16.12 6.43
N ALA A 31 17.10 17.29 6.78
CA ALA A 31 17.51 18.29 5.78
C ALA A 31 18.70 17.79 4.95
N GLY A 32 18.81 18.27 3.70
CA GLY A 32 19.95 18.02 2.82
C GLY A 32 19.81 16.79 1.92
N ALA A 33 18.72 16.04 2.02
CA ALA A 33 18.48 14.91 1.14
C ALA A 33 17.92 15.37 -0.22
N ARG A 34 18.50 14.89 -1.32
CA ARG A 34 18.03 15.20 -2.68
C ARG A 34 16.92 14.25 -3.09
N VAL A 35 15.85 14.79 -3.63
CA VAL A 35 14.74 14.07 -4.24
C VAL A 35 14.83 14.19 -5.76
N ASP A 36 14.97 13.07 -6.44
CA ASP A 36 14.87 12.96 -7.90
C ASP A 36 13.38 12.91 -8.29
N PHE A 37 12.89 14.02 -8.83
CA PHE A 37 11.48 14.14 -9.25
C PHE A 37 11.14 13.24 -10.44
N ASP A 38 12.07 13.02 -11.36
CA ASP A 38 11.83 12.15 -12.52
C ASP A 38 11.69 10.69 -12.07
N ALA A 39 12.56 10.26 -11.14
CA ALA A 39 12.45 8.93 -10.53
C ALA A 39 11.14 8.79 -9.75
N LEU A 40 10.74 9.80 -8.97
CA LEU A 40 9.47 9.83 -8.24
C LEU A 40 8.28 9.74 -9.20
N LEU A 41 8.28 10.50 -10.29
CA LEU A 41 7.21 10.46 -11.30
C LEU A 41 7.15 9.09 -11.99
N ARG A 42 8.28 8.49 -12.36
CA ARG A 42 8.32 7.12 -12.92
C ARG A 42 7.73 6.09 -11.94
N PHE A 43 8.05 6.21 -10.67
CA PHE A 43 7.50 5.35 -9.62
C PHE A 43 5.97 5.51 -9.51
N MET A 44 5.48 6.74 -9.38
CA MET A 44 4.06 7.04 -9.27
C MET A 44 3.27 6.62 -10.51
N GLN A 45 3.86 6.72 -11.67
CA GLN A 45 3.24 6.27 -12.92
C GLN A 45 2.92 4.77 -12.94
N ARG A 46 3.64 3.92 -12.20
CA ARG A 46 3.32 2.49 -12.07
C ARG A 46 1.96 2.27 -11.39
N ARG A 47 1.58 3.19 -10.50
CA ARG A 47 0.30 3.19 -9.80
C ARG A 47 -0.83 3.84 -10.63
N ALA A 48 -0.52 4.79 -11.51
CA ALA A 48 -1.49 5.59 -12.24
C ALA A 48 -2.52 4.75 -13.03
N PRO A 49 -3.78 5.21 -13.15
CA PRO A 49 -4.83 4.48 -13.86
C PRO A 49 -4.62 4.50 -15.39
N GLY A 50 -5.34 3.59 -16.11
CA GLY A 50 -5.46 3.64 -17.59
C GLY A 50 -4.28 3.03 -18.36
N ARG A 51 -3.45 2.18 -17.73
CA ARG A 51 -2.26 1.57 -18.36
C ARG A 51 -2.44 0.14 -18.87
N SER A 52 -3.57 -0.48 -18.60
CA SER A 52 -3.88 -1.84 -19.07
C SER A 52 -5.34 -1.92 -19.55
N GLU A 53 -5.64 -2.91 -20.38
CA GLU A 53 -6.97 -3.16 -20.91
C GLU A 53 -8.02 -3.58 -19.85
N TYR A 54 -7.56 -3.94 -18.65
CA TYR A 54 -8.39 -4.32 -17.51
C TYR A 54 -8.38 -3.27 -16.38
N ALA A 55 -7.65 -2.17 -16.57
CA ALA A 55 -7.65 -1.04 -15.63
C ALA A 55 -8.83 -0.11 -15.90
N THR A 56 -9.20 0.67 -14.90
CA THR A 56 -10.19 1.74 -15.04
C THR A 56 -9.85 2.68 -16.19
N ALA A 57 -10.87 3.13 -16.92
CA ALA A 57 -10.74 4.14 -17.97
C ALA A 57 -10.53 5.58 -17.42
N ARG A 58 -10.42 5.77 -16.10
CA ARG A 58 -10.04 7.04 -15.50
C ARG A 58 -8.63 7.44 -15.96
N ARG A 59 -8.43 8.71 -16.25
CA ARG A 59 -7.13 9.26 -16.66
C ARG A 59 -6.73 10.36 -15.71
N GLU A 60 -5.69 10.11 -14.94
CA GLU A 60 -5.08 11.05 -14.00
C GLU A 60 -3.56 11.00 -14.19
N ALA A 61 -2.94 12.16 -14.36
CA ALA A 61 -1.49 12.24 -14.55
C ALA A 61 -0.71 11.94 -13.27
N ASP A 62 -1.37 12.08 -12.10
CA ASP A 62 -0.80 11.90 -10.75
C ASP A 62 0.51 12.68 -10.52
N VAL A 63 0.59 13.89 -11.10
CA VAL A 63 1.75 14.76 -10.92
C VAL A 63 1.61 15.51 -9.59
N PRO A 64 2.56 15.34 -8.65
CA PRO A 64 2.52 16.05 -7.37
C PRO A 64 2.97 17.52 -7.52
N GLU A 65 2.25 18.42 -6.85
CA GLU A 65 2.64 19.80 -6.65
C GLU A 65 3.18 19.92 -5.21
N PHE A 66 4.48 20.16 -5.05
CA PHE A 66 5.10 20.35 -3.73
C PHE A 66 4.90 21.80 -3.27
N THR A 67 4.39 21.97 -2.05
CA THR A 67 4.07 23.29 -1.47
C THR A 67 5.01 23.68 -0.34
N SER A 68 5.71 22.72 0.29
CA SER A 68 6.69 22.96 1.35
C SER A 68 7.69 21.82 1.50
N GLY A 69 8.76 22.05 2.27
CA GLY A 69 9.75 21.05 2.68
C GLY A 69 10.83 20.74 1.66
N LEU A 70 10.77 21.33 0.45
CA LEU A 70 11.78 21.16 -0.60
C LEU A 70 12.21 22.50 -1.19
N ARG A 71 13.53 22.68 -1.35
CA ARG A 71 14.14 23.79 -2.12
C ARG A 71 15.03 23.22 -3.22
N ASP A 72 14.72 23.50 -4.46
CA ASP A 72 15.46 23.00 -5.64
C ASP A 72 15.66 21.47 -5.60
N GLY A 73 14.63 20.74 -5.12
CA GLY A 73 14.65 19.29 -4.99
C GLY A 73 15.47 18.76 -3.81
N VAL A 74 15.86 19.62 -2.85
CA VAL A 74 16.56 19.23 -1.62
C VAL A 74 15.66 19.49 -0.40
N THR A 75 15.61 18.55 0.51
CA THR A 75 14.84 18.67 1.76
C THR A 75 15.45 19.75 2.65
N ASP A 76 14.62 20.58 3.26
CA ASP A 76 15.06 21.67 4.15
C ASP A 76 14.79 21.37 5.64
N GLY A 77 14.34 20.16 5.96
CA GLY A 77 14.01 19.72 7.32
C GLY A 77 12.63 20.14 7.80
N MET A 78 11.91 20.93 7.01
CA MET A 78 10.51 21.27 7.27
C MET A 78 9.57 20.17 6.75
N PRO A 79 8.31 20.12 7.19
CA PRO A 79 7.34 19.17 6.66
C PRO A 79 7.20 19.26 5.14
N ILE A 80 7.37 18.13 4.46
CA ILE A 80 7.18 18.02 3.02
C ILE A 80 5.70 17.85 2.74
N THR A 81 5.09 18.85 2.10
CA THR A 81 3.67 18.79 1.70
C THR A 81 3.55 18.75 0.19
N ALA A 82 2.77 17.81 -0.31
CA ALA A 82 2.47 17.70 -1.74
C ALA A 82 0.98 17.41 -1.96
N VAL A 83 0.43 17.95 -3.04
CA VAL A 83 -0.95 17.74 -3.46
C VAL A 83 -1.01 17.24 -4.90
N ILE A 84 -2.03 16.46 -5.21
CA ILE A 84 -2.38 16.04 -6.57
C ILE A 84 -3.81 16.49 -6.85
N ARG A 85 -4.02 17.29 -7.89
CA ARG A 85 -5.35 17.72 -8.30
C ARG A 85 -6.14 16.56 -8.91
N ASN A 86 -7.42 16.48 -8.58
CA ASN A 86 -8.34 15.55 -9.19
C ASN A 86 -8.93 16.20 -10.45
N THR A 87 -8.66 15.64 -11.63
CA THR A 87 -9.08 16.22 -12.92
C THR A 87 -10.22 15.45 -13.59
N ASP A 88 -10.42 14.17 -13.26
CA ASP A 88 -11.49 13.33 -13.85
C ASP A 88 -12.53 12.93 -12.78
N VAL A 89 -13.26 13.95 -12.28
CA VAL A 89 -14.29 13.81 -11.26
C VAL A 89 -15.67 13.72 -11.89
N ARG A 90 -16.46 12.67 -11.58
CA ARG A 90 -17.83 12.45 -12.07
C ARG A 90 -18.78 12.09 -10.93
N PRO A 91 -19.24 13.06 -10.13
CA PRO A 91 -20.10 12.81 -8.97
C PRO A 91 -21.44 12.15 -9.31
N GLN A 92 -22.00 12.45 -10.49
CA GLN A 92 -23.32 11.97 -10.95
C GLN A 92 -23.42 10.44 -11.06
N ASN A 93 -22.30 9.73 -11.24
CA ASN A 93 -22.28 8.27 -11.33
C ASN A 93 -22.57 7.57 -9.98
N TYR A 94 -22.69 8.32 -8.89
CA TYR A 94 -22.82 7.79 -7.53
C TYR A 94 -24.11 8.20 -6.82
N ASP A 95 -25.04 8.88 -7.51
CA ASP A 95 -26.28 9.35 -6.87
C ASP A 95 -27.18 8.20 -6.39
N ALA A 96 -27.25 7.09 -7.13
CA ALA A 96 -27.96 5.88 -6.71
C ALA A 96 -27.30 5.15 -5.53
N LEU A 97 -26.04 5.45 -5.22
CA LEU A 97 -25.29 4.82 -4.13
C LEU A 97 -25.36 5.60 -2.81
N ARG A 98 -26.13 6.69 -2.74
CA ARG A 98 -26.19 7.53 -1.52
C ARG A 98 -26.86 6.84 -0.35
N THR A 99 -27.76 5.90 -0.61
CA THR A 99 -28.54 5.18 0.40
C THR A 99 -28.39 3.66 0.30
N VAL A 100 -27.84 3.16 -0.81
CA VAL A 100 -27.67 1.72 -1.06
C VAL A 100 -26.17 1.38 -1.04
N PRO A 101 -25.66 0.78 0.05
CA PRO A 101 -24.24 0.49 0.18
C PRO A 101 -23.81 -0.65 -0.74
N ARG A 102 -22.63 -0.50 -1.35
CA ARG A 102 -22.00 -1.56 -2.12
C ARG A 102 -21.53 -2.70 -1.22
N PRO A 103 -21.90 -3.95 -1.49
CA PRO A 103 -21.36 -5.10 -0.77
C PRO A 103 -19.82 -5.12 -0.83
N GLY A 104 -19.18 -5.39 0.30
CA GLY A 104 -17.73 -5.45 0.40
C GLY A 104 -16.98 -4.11 0.34
N HIS A 105 -17.67 -2.97 0.19
CA HIS A 105 -17.11 -1.62 0.30
C HIS A 105 -17.28 -1.05 1.71
N ALA A 106 -16.62 0.07 1.99
CA ALA A 106 -16.75 0.78 3.27
C ALA A 106 -18.05 1.58 3.42
N ASP A 107 -18.96 1.56 2.45
CA ASP A 107 -20.13 2.44 2.37
C ASP A 107 -21.01 2.33 3.63
N TYR A 108 -21.35 1.10 4.05
CA TYR A 108 -22.16 0.88 5.25
C TYR A 108 -21.42 1.31 6.53
N SER A 109 -20.14 0.99 6.65
CA SER A 109 -19.33 1.38 7.81
C SER A 109 -19.17 2.91 7.89
N ALA A 110 -19.04 3.58 6.73
CA ALA A 110 -19.01 5.03 6.64
C ALA A 110 -20.35 5.64 7.06
N TRP A 111 -21.46 5.07 6.60
CA TRP A 111 -22.80 5.49 7.02
C TRP A 111 -22.97 5.42 8.54
N LEU A 112 -22.58 4.31 9.16
CA LEU A 112 -22.66 4.16 10.61
C LEU A 112 -21.79 5.16 11.38
N ARG A 113 -20.62 5.51 10.82
CA ARG A 113 -19.66 6.37 11.51
C ARG A 113 -19.90 7.85 11.26
N TYR A 114 -20.30 8.22 10.03
CA TYR A 114 -20.37 9.62 9.58
C TYR A 114 -21.79 10.07 9.20
N GLY A 115 -22.77 9.16 9.21
CA GLY A 115 -24.15 9.45 8.82
C GLY A 115 -24.37 9.59 7.31
N SER A 116 -23.37 9.28 6.48
CA SER A 116 -23.47 9.38 5.03
C SER A 116 -22.52 8.43 4.31
N ILE A 117 -22.86 8.05 3.07
CA ILE A 117 -21.97 7.33 2.16
C ILE A 117 -21.16 8.36 1.37
N PRO A 118 -19.81 8.35 1.46
CA PRO A 118 -19.00 9.32 0.74
C PRO A 118 -18.97 9.03 -0.76
N THR A 119 -19.10 10.07 -1.58
CA THR A 119 -19.12 9.99 -3.05
C THR A 119 -17.84 9.34 -3.58
N GLY A 120 -17.98 8.30 -4.41
CA GLY A 120 -16.86 7.57 -5.00
C GLY A 120 -15.94 6.89 -4.00
N GLY A 121 -16.43 6.64 -2.78
CA GLY A 121 -15.69 6.03 -1.68
C GLY A 121 -14.88 7.03 -0.84
N GLY A 122 -14.83 8.31 -1.21
CA GLY A 122 -14.20 9.36 -0.42
C GLY A 122 -12.76 9.03 0.02
N GLU A 123 -12.54 9.02 1.32
CA GLU A 123 -11.26 8.64 1.97
C GLU A 123 -10.96 7.13 1.92
N PHE A 124 -11.97 6.27 1.65
CA PHE A 124 -11.79 4.82 1.50
C PHE A 124 -11.45 4.40 0.06
N SER A 125 -11.33 5.36 -0.83
CA SER A 125 -11.01 5.11 -2.24
C SER A 125 -9.56 4.71 -2.44
N GLY A 126 -9.29 3.81 -3.40
CA GLY A 126 -7.93 3.53 -3.88
C GLY A 126 -7.17 4.78 -4.39
N ARG A 127 -7.87 5.90 -4.65
CA ARG A 127 -7.26 7.20 -4.99
C ARG A 127 -6.30 7.69 -3.91
N MET A 128 -6.60 7.38 -2.63
CA MET A 128 -5.77 7.78 -1.48
C MET A 128 -4.39 7.13 -1.46
N THR A 129 -4.14 6.13 -2.30
CA THR A 129 -2.81 5.56 -2.48
C THR A 129 -1.87 6.44 -3.32
N ALA A 130 -2.38 7.45 -4.06
CA ALA A 130 -1.51 8.35 -4.81
C ALA A 130 -0.63 9.20 -3.89
N PRO A 131 -1.14 9.90 -2.86
CA PRO A 131 -0.30 10.59 -1.88
C PRO A 131 0.57 9.63 -1.05
N LEU A 132 0.12 8.40 -0.76
CA LEU A 132 0.98 7.38 -0.14
C LEU A 132 2.22 7.09 -1.00
N CYS A 133 2.04 6.98 -2.33
CA CYS A 133 3.14 6.75 -3.26
C CYS A 133 4.09 7.96 -3.39
N ILE A 134 3.65 9.19 -3.14
CA ILE A 134 4.57 10.34 -3.05
C ILE A 134 5.52 10.14 -1.86
N ALA A 135 4.96 9.96 -0.67
CA ALA A 135 5.73 9.78 0.56
C ALA A 135 6.67 8.55 0.46
N GLY A 136 6.11 7.41 0.02
CA GLY A 136 6.89 6.18 -0.15
C GLY A 136 7.96 6.28 -1.21
N GLY A 137 7.70 6.97 -2.33
CA GLY A 137 8.70 7.20 -3.38
C GLY A 137 9.87 8.07 -2.92
N ILE A 138 9.63 9.02 -2.02
CA ILE A 138 10.70 9.78 -1.33
C ILE A 138 11.48 8.83 -0.41
N CYS A 139 10.79 8.04 0.44
CA CYS A 139 11.45 7.10 1.35
C CYS A 139 12.27 6.03 0.59
N LEU A 140 11.80 5.55 -0.57
CA LEU A 140 12.55 4.61 -1.43
C LEU A 140 13.90 5.19 -1.85
N GLN A 141 13.93 6.45 -2.30
CA GLN A 141 15.17 7.12 -2.71
C GLN A 141 16.11 7.31 -1.52
N LEU A 142 15.58 7.68 -0.35
CA LEU A 142 16.38 7.85 0.87
C LEU A 142 17.00 6.52 1.32
N LEU A 143 16.24 5.43 1.24
CA LEU A 143 16.71 4.09 1.55
C LEU A 143 17.72 3.57 0.52
N GLU A 144 17.54 3.88 -0.77
CA GLU A 144 18.49 3.51 -1.83
C GLU A 144 19.85 4.14 -1.60
N ASN A 145 19.91 5.40 -1.14
CA ASN A 145 21.14 6.07 -0.75
C ASN A 145 21.88 5.37 0.42
N GLU A 146 21.15 4.62 1.24
CA GLU A 146 21.68 3.82 2.36
C GLU A 146 21.92 2.34 1.96
N GLY A 147 21.79 2.01 0.67
CA GLY A 147 22.02 0.66 0.13
C GLY A 147 20.87 -0.31 0.30
N VAL A 148 19.68 0.17 0.67
CA VAL A 148 18.46 -0.65 0.78
C VAL A 148 17.64 -0.56 -0.49
N SER A 149 17.31 -1.70 -1.09
CA SER A 149 16.40 -1.78 -2.24
C SER A 149 15.11 -2.49 -1.87
N ILE A 150 13.97 -1.93 -2.29
CA ILE A 150 12.65 -2.52 -2.03
C ILE A 150 11.95 -2.75 -3.36
N ARG A 151 11.52 -3.98 -3.59
CA ARG A 151 10.81 -4.38 -4.81
C ARG A 151 9.63 -5.26 -4.49
N ALA A 152 8.51 -4.99 -5.14
CA ALA A 152 7.34 -5.86 -5.05
C ALA A 152 6.93 -6.35 -6.44
N ARG A 153 6.27 -7.50 -6.46
CA ARG A 153 5.74 -8.13 -7.66
C ARG A 153 4.39 -8.78 -7.38
N VAL A 154 3.61 -8.95 -8.41
CA VAL A 154 2.43 -9.81 -8.34
C VAL A 154 2.90 -11.25 -8.17
N ASN A 155 2.44 -11.90 -7.10
CA ASN A 155 2.76 -13.30 -6.80
C ASN A 155 1.64 -14.24 -7.24
N GLU A 156 0.39 -13.76 -7.17
CA GLU A 156 -0.79 -14.55 -7.47
C GLU A 156 -1.95 -13.65 -7.92
N ILE A 157 -2.75 -14.12 -8.88
CA ILE A 157 -4.07 -13.55 -9.19
C ILE A 157 -5.08 -14.70 -9.32
N GLY A 158 -6.12 -14.64 -8.47
CA GLY A 158 -7.21 -15.63 -8.52
C GLY A 158 -6.76 -17.08 -8.37
N GLY A 159 -5.69 -17.34 -7.59
CA GLY A 159 -5.10 -18.66 -7.40
C GLY A 159 -4.09 -19.07 -8.48
N ALA A 160 -3.84 -18.23 -9.49
CA ALA A 160 -2.85 -18.49 -10.54
C ALA A 160 -1.52 -17.79 -10.23
N HIS A 161 -0.38 -18.44 -10.55
CA HIS A 161 0.97 -17.95 -10.28
C HIS A 161 1.80 -17.66 -11.53
N ASP A 162 1.47 -18.22 -12.68
CA ASP A 162 2.13 -17.88 -13.93
C ASP A 162 1.46 -16.71 -14.65
N GLU A 163 2.22 -15.92 -15.37
CA GLU A 163 1.79 -14.67 -15.98
C GLU A 163 0.59 -14.84 -16.92
N LYS A 164 0.59 -15.90 -17.74
CA LYS A 164 -0.49 -16.17 -18.68
C LYS A 164 -1.77 -16.55 -17.93
N ALA A 165 -1.69 -17.47 -16.97
CA ALA A 165 -2.85 -17.91 -16.19
C ALA A 165 -3.40 -16.77 -15.33
N MET A 166 -2.56 -15.88 -14.77
CA MET A 166 -2.97 -14.67 -14.09
C MET A 166 -3.75 -13.74 -15.02
N HIS A 167 -3.24 -13.51 -16.23
CA HIS A 167 -3.92 -12.72 -17.26
C HIS A 167 -5.27 -13.34 -17.65
N ASP A 168 -5.32 -14.65 -17.89
CA ASP A 168 -6.55 -15.38 -18.24
C ASP A 168 -7.61 -15.22 -17.13
N LYS A 169 -7.22 -15.28 -15.84
CA LYS A 169 -8.12 -15.02 -14.70
C LYS A 169 -8.71 -13.60 -14.71
N ILE A 170 -7.91 -12.60 -15.03
CA ILE A 170 -8.39 -11.22 -15.14
C ILE A 170 -9.38 -11.10 -16.31
N MET A 171 -9.05 -11.66 -17.47
CA MET A 171 -9.91 -11.57 -18.65
C MET A 171 -11.21 -12.34 -18.48
N GLN A 172 -11.18 -13.47 -17.78
CA GLN A 172 -12.39 -14.20 -17.39
C GLN A 172 -13.29 -13.32 -16.50
N ALA A 173 -12.74 -12.76 -15.42
CA ALA A 173 -13.52 -11.87 -14.53
C ALA A 173 -14.10 -10.67 -15.29
N LYS A 174 -13.33 -10.06 -16.22
CA LYS A 174 -13.79 -8.98 -17.08
C LYS A 174 -14.97 -9.38 -17.95
N ALA A 175 -14.90 -10.54 -18.60
CA ALA A 175 -15.97 -11.07 -19.45
C ALA A 175 -17.25 -11.36 -18.66
N GLU A 176 -17.12 -11.73 -17.40
CA GLU A 176 -18.23 -12.01 -16.50
C GLU A 176 -18.80 -10.76 -15.80
N GLY A 177 -18.23 -9.55 -16.02
CA GLY A 177 -18.62 -8.32 -15.31
C GLY A 177 -18.26 -8.36 -13.82
N ASP A 178 -17.25 -9.13 -13.45
CA ASP A 178 -16.78 -9.37 -12.08
C ASP A 178 -15.39 -8.76 -11.83
N SER A 179 -14.78 -9.07 -10.69
CA SER A 179 -13.43 -8.67 -10.32
C SER A 179 -12.67 -9.81 -9.68
N VAL A 180 -11.34 -9.70 -9.68
CA VAL A 180 -10.45 -10.70 -9.09
C VAL A 180 -9.37 -10.03 -8.24
N GLY A 181 -9.05 -10.66 -7.11
CA GLY A 181 -7.97 -10.27 -6.21
C GLY A 181 -6.70 -11.08 -6.46
N GLY A 182 -5.73 -10.91 -5.57
CA GLY A 182 -4.48 -11.64 -5.63
C GLY A 182 -3.54 -11.31 -4.49
N VAL A 183 -2.29 -11.74 -4.64
CA VAL A 183 -1.23 -11.60 -3.64
C VAL A 183 -0.05 -10.85 -4.26
N ILE A 184 0.49 -9.91 -3.51
CA ILE A 184 1.71 -9.17 -3.84
C ILE A 184 2.80 -9.63 -2.89
N GLU A 185 3.95 -10.04 -3.43
CA GLU A 185 5.16 -10.31 -2.67
C GLU A 185 6.06 -9.07 -2.71
N CYS A 186 6.60 -8.69 -1.56
CA CYS A 186 7.56 -7.60 -1.41
C CYS A 186 8.84 -8.12 -0.75
N VAL A 187 9.97 -7.72 -1.31
CA VAL A 187 11.30 -8.04 -0.82
C VAL A 187 12.07 -6.74 -0.62
N ALA A 188 12.64 -6.56 0.59
CA ALA A 188 13.59 -5.48 0.86
C ALA A 188 14.97 -6.09 1.16
N GLU A 189 15.94 -5.75 0.32
CA GLU A 189 17.34 -6.18 0.42
C GLU A 189 18.21 -5.06 0.97
N GLY A 190 19.31 -5.41 1.62
CA GLY A 190 20.27 -4.46 2.19
C GLY A 190 19.79 -3.81 3.50
N VAL A 191 18.67 -4.24 4.06
CA VAL A 191 18.19 -3.77 5.36
C VAL A 191 19.16 -4.23 6.44
N PRO A 192 19.76 -3.33 7.26
CA PRO A 192 20.71 -3.73 8.27
C PRO A 192 20.03 -4.52 9.39
N ALA A 193 20.78 -5.43 10.02
CA ALA A 193 20.33 -6.07 11.23
C ALA A 193 20.11 -5.02 12.35
N GLY A 194 19.10 -5.25 13.20
CA GLY A 194 18.86 -4.42 14.39
C GLY A 194 17.84 -3.28 14.20
N LEU A 195 17.04 -3.26 13.13
CA LEU A 195 15.88 -2.36 13.05
C LEU A 195 14.66 -2.99 13.71
N GLY A 196 13.81 -2.14 14.27
CA GLY A 196 12.61 -2.57 14.98
C GLY A 196 12.85 -2.78 16.47
N GLY A 197 12.01 -3.56 17.10
CA GLY A 197 12.05 -3.80 18.53
C GLY A 197 11.14 -4.95 18.93
N ALA A 198 11.13 -5.30 20.21
CA ALA A 198 10.26 -6.34 20.74
C ALA A 198 8.79 -5.92 20.73
N LEU A 199 7.90 -6.90 20.72
CA LEU A 199 6.45 -6.74 20.85
C LEU A 199 5.87 -5.78 19.79
N PHE A 200 5.19 -4.72 20.22
CA PHE A 200 4.46 -3.79 19.35
C PHE A 200 5.37 -2.90 18.48
N GLY A 201 6.64 -2.74 18.86
CA GLY A 201 7.65 -2.01 18.10
C GLY A 201 8.32 -2.84 16.99
N GLY A 202 7.94 -4.11 16.83
CA GLY A 202 8.52 -5.02 15.85
C GLY A 202 8.27 -4.60 14.40
N MET A 203 9.21 -5.00 13.53
CA MET A 203 9.14 -4.66 12.10
C MET A 203 7.91 -5.24 11.43
N GLU A 204 7.48 -6.45 11.82
CA GLU A 204 6.21 -7.03 11.31
C GLU A 204 5.02 -6.13 11.65
N SER A 205 4.96 -5.61 12.87
CA SER A 205 3.89 -4.70 13.30
C SER A 205 3.92 -3.38 12.54
N ARG A 206 5.11 -2.78 12.37
CA ARG A 206 5.31 -1.51 11.64
C ARG A 206 4.94 -1.65 10.16
N ILE A 207 5.47 -2.66 9.48
CA ILE A 207 5.16 -2.93 8.07
C ILE A 207 3.66 -3.25 7.91
N SER A 208 3.10 -4.11 8.78
CA SER A 208 1.68 -4.46 8.72
C SER A 208 0.79 -3.23 8.88
N ALA A 209 1.07 -2.35 9.83
CA ALA A 209 0.29 -1.13 10.05
C ALA A 209 0.28 -0.22 8.80
N ALA A 210 1.44 -0.04 8.15
CA ALA A 210 1.54 0.73 6.91
C ALA A 210 0.80 0.05 5.74
N VAL A 211 0.98 -1.26 5.55
CA VAL A 211 0.39 -2.04 4.45
C VAL A 211 -1.13 -2.15 4.60
N PHE A 212 -1.68 -2.32 5.82
CA PHE A 212 -3.12 -2.30 6.05
C PHE A 212 -3.75 -0.90 5.85
N GLY A 213 -2.95 0.16 5.80
CA GLY A 213 -3.38 1.49 5.34
C GLY A 213 -3.74 1.54 3.86
N ILE A 214 -3.32 0.56 3.06
CA ILE A 214 -3.67 0.44 1.63
C ILE A 214 -5.10 -0.13 1.52
N PRO A 215 -6.04 0.58 0.85
CA PRO A 215 -7.37 0.03 0.61
C PRO A 215 -7.33 -1.33 -0.09
N ALA A 216 -8.25 -2.22 0.30
CA ALA A 216 -8.41 -3.59 -0.18
C ALA A 216 -7.38 -4.62 0.32
N VAL A 217 -6.35 -4.24 1.05
CA VAL A 217 -5.50 -5.21 1.75
C VAL A 217 -6.33 -5.90 2.84
N LYS A 218 -6.23 -7.25 2.91
CA LYS A 218 -6.99 -8.10 3.84
C LYS A 218 -6.13 -9.09 4.61
N GLY A 219 -4.86 -9.21 4.26
CA GLY A 219 -3.93 -10.09 4.94
C GLY A 219 -2.50 -9.69 4.65
N ILE A 220 -1.61 -10.04 5.55
CA ILE A 220 -0.15 -9.95 5.40
C ILE A 220 0.47 -11.16 6.09
N GLU A 221 1.55 -11.68 5.51
CA GLU A 221 2.36 -12.73 6.12
C GLU A 221 3.83 -12.50 5.80
N PHE A 222 4.72 -12.92 6.72
CA PHE A 222 6.17 -12.75 6.62
C PHE A 222 6.86 -14.10 6.44
N GLY A 223 7.87 -14.17 5.58
CA GLY A 223 8.62 -15.38 5.30
C GLY A 223 7.71 -16.55 4.90
N ALA A 224 7.78 -17.66 5.62
CA ALA A 224 6.92 -18.82 5.43
C ALA A 224 5.44 -18.54 5.78
N GLY A 225 5.16 -17.47 6.55
CA GLY A 225 3.81 -17.03 6.88
C GLY A 225 2.95 -18.13 7.49
N PHE A 226 1.74 -18.32 6.99
CA PHE A 226 0.83 -19.37 7.47
C PHE A 226 1.34 -20.80 7.21
N ALA A 227 2.29 -21.00 6.28
CA ALA A 227 2.87 -22.31 6.06
C ALA A 227 3.71 -22.79 7.26
N SER A 228 4.31 -21.86 8.02
CA SER A 228 5.11 -22.18 9.20
C SER A 228 4.34 -22.98 10.27
N ALA A 229 3.01 -22.78 10.36
CA ALA A 229 2.15 -23.53 11.29
C ALA A 229 2.07 -25.03 11.01
N ARG A 230 2.54 -25.48 9.84
CA ARG A 230 2.55 -26.89 9.42
C ARG A 230 3.95 -27.51 9.52
N LEU A 231 4.97 -26.70 9.78
CA LEU A 231 6.36 -27.11 9.88
C LEU A 231 6.71 -27.51 11.32
N ARG A 232 7.67 -28.42 11.45
CA ARG A 232 8.33 -28.68 12.73
C ARG A 232 9.38 -27.60 12.99
N GLY A 233 9.79 -27.39 14.24
CA GLY A 233 10.82 -26.42 14.58
C GLY A 233 12.12 -26.64 13.82
N SER A 234 12.55 -27.89 13.64
CA SER A 234 13.74 -28.24 12.85
C SER A 234 13.63 -27.96 11.33
N GLU A 235 12.41 -27.82 10.81
CA GLU A 235 12.15 -27.49 9.42
C GLU A 235 11.97 -25.97 9.22
N ASN A 236 11.42 -25.30 10.24
CA ASN A 236 11.15 -23.87 10.21
C ASN A 236 12.33 -23.01 10.63
N ASN A 237 13.17 -23.50 11.56
CA ASN A 237 14.26 -22.70 12.10
C ASN A 237 15.32 -22.41 11.04
N ASP A 238 15.62 -21.13 10.87
CA ASP A 238 16.67 -20.65 9.97
C ASP A 238 18.03 -20.79 10.67
N GLU A 239 18.80 -21.85 10.32
CA GLU A 239 20.11 -22.14 10.91
C GLU A 239 21.12 -21.04 10.59
N PHE A 240 21.87 -20.58 11.60
CA PHE A 240 22.93 -19.60 11.40
C PHE A 240 24.15 -20.18 10.69
N CYS A 241 24.79 -19.37 9.87
CA CYS A 241 26.06 -19.68 9.22
C CYS A 241 26.96 -18.45 9.15
N ILE A 242 28.25 -18.69 8.86
CA ILE A 242 29.21 -17.62 8.56
C ILE A 242 29.41 -17.58 7.03
N ASN A 243 29.13 -16.44 6.43
CA ASN A 243 29.37 -16.18 5.02
C ASN A 243 30.20 -14.90 4.85
N GLY A 244 31.40 -15.00 4.31
CA GLY A 244 32.30 -13.86 4.09
C GLY A 244 32.61 -13.06 5.37
N GLY A 245 32.61 -13.71 6.55
CA GLY A 245 32.84 -13.06 7.86
C GLY A 245 31.59 -12.40 8.45
N ARG A 246 30.42 -12.58 7.83
CA ARG A 246 29.13 -12.11 8.32
C ARG A 246 28.30 -13.28 8.85
N ILE A 247 27.48 -13.01 9.86
CA ILE A 247 26.48 -13.96 10.35
C ILE A 247 25.25 -13.82 9.44
N GLU A 248 24.83 -14.92 8.85
CA GLU A 248 23.64 -15.02 8.00
C GLU A 248 22.85 -16.27 8.41
N THR A 249 21.67 -16.46 7.86
CA THR A 249 20.90 -17.69 7.99
C THR A 249 20.92 -18.49 6.68
N ARG A 250 20.84 -19.83 6.78
CA ARG A 250 20.78 -20.75 5.62
C ARG A 250 19.43 -20.72 4.92
N GLY A 251 18.37 -20.44 5.68
CA GLY A 251 17.00 -20.24 5.23
C GLY A 251 16.54 -18.81 5.45
N ASN A 252 15.29 -18.53 5.15
CA ASN A 252 14.65 -17.26 5.46
C ASN A 252 13.14 -17.47 5.72
N ASN A 253 12.81 -18.50 6.50
CA ASN A 253 11.43 -18.81 6.85
C ASN A 253 10.82 -17.72 7.74
N CYS A 254 11.65 -17.03 8.53
CA CYS A 254 11.24 -15.89 9.35
C CYS A 254 11.09 -14.58 8.56
N GLY A 255 11.50 -14.56 7.28
CA GLY A 255 11.35 -13.39 6.42
C GLY A 255 12.26 -12.21 6.82
N GLY A 256 13.45 -12.47 7.39
CA GLY A 256 14.45 -11.45 7.77
C GLY A 256 14.15 -10.76 9.08
N ILE A 257 13.24 -11.27 9.92
CA ILE A 257 12.83 -10.68 11.18
C ILE A 257 12.78 -11.75 12.26
N LEU A 258 13.53 -11.55 13.32
CA LEU A 258 13.58 -12.41 14.50
C LEU A 258 13.20 -11.62 15.75
N GLY A 259 12.09 -11.99 16.38
CA GLY A 259 11.62 -11.31 17.60
C GLY A 259 11.23 -9.83 17.39
N GLY A 260 10.82 -9.46 16.17
CA GLY A 260 10.48 -8.09 15.81
C GLY A 260 11.67 -7.25 15.31
N ILE A 261 12.87 -7.82 15.25
CA ILE A 261 14.11 -7.13 14.90
C ILE A 261 14.67 -7.73 13.61
N THR A 262 15.13 -6.88 12.69
CA THR A 262 15.77 -7.34 11.46
C THR A 262 17.09 -8.06 11.75
N ASP A 263 17.37 -9.14 11.06
CA ASP A 263 18.57 -9.97 11.23
C ASP A 263 19.64 -9.75 10.13
N GLY A 264 19.35 -8.89 9.15
CA GLY A 264 20.23 -8.59 8.02
C GLY A 264 19.96 -9.44 6.78
N MET A 265 19.09 -10.45 6.86
CA MET A 265 18.57 -11.18 5.70
C MET A 265 17.52 -10.32 4.97
N PRO A 266 17.19 -10.65 3.71
CA PRO A 266 16.11 -9.96 3.01
C PRO A 266 14.81 -9.98 3.79
N LEU A 267 14.17 -8.83 3.94
CA LEU A 267 12.81 -8.77 4.47
C LEU A 267 11.84 -9.25 3.39
N VAL A 268 11.11 -10.31 3.67
CA VAL A 268 10.16 -10.91 2.73
C VAL A 268 8.77 -10.97 3.35
N PHE A 269 7.80 -10.35 2.69
CA PHE A 269 6.40 -10.46 3.10
C PHE A 269 5.46 -10.53 1.89
N ARG A 270 4.25 -11.01 2.11
CA ARG A 270 3.18 -11.07 1.12
C ARG A 270 1.93 -10.39 1.63
N ALA A 271 1.26 -9.63 0.76
CA ALA A 271 0.03 -8.92 1.06
C ALA A 271 -1.13 -9.41 0.18
N ALA A 272 -2.21 -9.84 0.80
CA ALA A 272 -3.43 -10.27 0.11
C ALA A 272 -4.32 -9.07 -0.18
N VAL A 273 -4.68 -8.89 -1.44
CA VAL A 273 -5.54 -7.83 -1.96
C VAL A 273 -6.86 -8.45 -2.41
N LYS A 274 -7.98 -8.05 -1.77
CA LYS A 274 -9.31 -8.55 -2.15
C LYS A 274 -9.74 -8.02 -3.52
N PRO A 275 -10.69 -8.70 -4.19
CA PRO A 275 -11.34 -8.19 -5.40
C PRO A 275 -11.98 -6.81 -5.18
N THR A 276 -12.04 -6.02 -6.25
CA THR A 276 -12.75 -4.72 -6.25
C THR A 276 -14.24 -4.94 -5.98
N PRO A 277 -14.84 -4.26 -4.98
CA PRO A 277 -16.26 -4.50 -4.64
C PRO A 277 -17.24 -3.91 -5.65
N SER A 278 -16.82 -2.97 -6.48
CA SER A 278 -17.64 -2.38 -7.54
C SER A 278 -17.57 -3.25 -8.78
N ILE A 279 -18.61 -4.05 -9.01
CA ILE A 279 -18.74 -4.98 -10.15
C ILE A 279 -20.03 -4.74 -10.90
N ALA A 280 -20.09 -5.16 -12.18
CA ALA A 280 -21.27 -5.01 -13.01
C ALA A 280 -22.33 -6.10 -12.79
N LYS A 281 -21.97 -7.17 -12.07
CA LYS A 281 -22.96 -8.19 -11.67
C LYS A 281 -23.95 -7.61 -10.66
N PRO A 282 -25.27 -7.96 -10.76
CA PRO A 282 -26.25 -7.61 -9.75
C PRO A 282 -25.86 -8.20 -8.38
N GLN A 283 -25.92 -7.37 -7.35
CA GLN A 283 -25.60 -7.76 -5.97
C GLN A 283 -26.77 -7.39 -5.03
N ARG A 284 -27.07 -8.24 -4.09
CA ARG A 284 -28.04 -7.92 -3.03
C ARG A 284 -27.47 -6.85 -2.12
N SER A 285 -28.30 -5.89 -1.76
CA SER A 285 -27.98 -4.83 -0.82
C SER A 285 -29.27 -4.42 -0.08
N VAL A 286 -29.21 -3.32 0.66
CA VAL A 286 -30.34 -2.74 1.38
C VAL A 286 -30.39 -1.24 1.15
N ASP A 287 -31.57 -0.65 1.13
CA ASP A 287 -31.70 0.80 1.25
C ASP A 287 -31.65 1.19 2.74
N LEU A 288 -30.70 2.04 3.11
CA LEU A 288 -30.42 2.42 4.49
C LEU A 288 -31.48 3.37 5.09
N HIS A 289 -32.33 3.99 4.26
CA HIS A 289 -33.42 4.84 4.72
C HIS A 289 -34.72 4.07 4.90
N THR A 290 -35.06 3.23 3.90
CA THR A 290 -36.33 2.47 3.97
C THR A 290 -36.17 1.17 4.73
N LEU A 291 -34.95 0.67 4.94
CA LEU A 291 -34.61 -0.64 5.55
C LEU A 291 -35.18 -1.80 4.74
N GLU A 292 -35.31 -1.67 3.44
CA GLU A 292 -35.76 -2.68 2.52
C GLU A 292 -34.59 -3.34 1.78
N GLU A 293 -34.72 -4.65 1.51
CA GLU A 293 -33.78 -5.36 0.64
C GLU A 293 -33.92 -4.87 -0.80
N THR A 294 -32.79 -4.68 -1.47
CA THR A 294 -32.74 -4.23 -2.86
C THR A 294 -31.60 -4.92 -3.61
N THR A 295 -31.54 -4.68 -4.90
CA THR A 295 -30.43 -5.13 -5.76
C THR A 295 -29.73 -3.91 -6.35
N ILE A 296 -28.41 -3.96 -6.38
CA ILE A 296 -27.57 -2.92 -6.95
C ILE A 296 -26.71 -3.49 -8.08
N GLU A 297 -26.62 -2.75 -9.17
CA GLU A 297 -25.65 -2.96 -10.25
C GLU A 297 -24.81 -1.71 -10.37
N ILE A 298 -23.50 -1.89 -10.42
CA ILE A 298 -22.58 -0.75 -10.46
C ILE A 298 -22.06 -0.58 -11.88
N HIS A 299 -22.65 0.35 -12.59
CA HIS A 299 -22.20 0.73 -13.92
C HIS A 299 -21.16 1.84 -13.80
N GLY A 300 -19.93 1.57 -14.27
CA GLY A 300 -18.88 2.57 -14.15
C GLY A 300 -17.50 2.08 -14.60
N ARG A 301 -16.50 2.94 -14.39
CA ARG A 301 -15.11 2.69 -14.75
C ARG A 301 -14.38 2.10 -13.55
N HIS A 302 -14.50 0.79 -13.34
CA HIS A 302 -13.84 0.10 -12.23
C HIS A 302 -12.70 -0.78 -12.74
N ASP A 303 -11.68 -0.96 -11.91
CA ASP A 303 -10.63 -1.93 -12.17
C ASP A 303 -11.18 -3.35 -12.00
N VAL A 304 -10.99 -4.21 -12.97
CA VAL A 304 -11.29 -5.66 -12.86
C VAL A 304 -10.33 -6.32 -11.88
N CYS A 305 -9.07 -5.88 -11.89
CA CYS A 305 -8.04 -6.31 -10.96
C CYS A 305 -7.15 -5.13 -10.57
N ILE A 306 -7.12 -4.80 -9.28
CA ILE A 306 -6.28 -3.70 -8.77
C ILE A 306 -4.87 -4.15 -8.39
N VAL A 307 -4.60 -5.47 -8.36
CA VAL A 307 -3.36 -6.05 -7.82
C VAL A 307 -2.11 -5.46 -8.50
N PRO A 308 -2.01 -5.37 -9.85
CA PRO A 308 -0.84 -4.80 -10.50
C PRO A 308 -0.58 -3.32 -10.13
N ARG A 309 -1.65 -2.56 -9.90
CA ARG A 309 -1.55 -1.14 -9.50
C ARG A 309 -1.25 -0.97 -8.01
N ALA A 310 -1.54 -1.98 -7.19
CA ALA A 310 -1.22 -1.99 -5.77
C ALA A 310 0.26 -2.32 -5.49
N VAL A 311 0.99 -2.89 -6.45
CA VAL A 311 2.43 -3.20 -6.30
C VAL A 311 3.24 -2.00 -5.81
N PRO A 312 3.25 -0.83 -6.47
CA PRO A 312 4.00 0.33 -5.99
C PRO A 312 3.44 0.89 -4.66
N CYS A 313 2.16 0.64 -4.34
CA CYS A 313 1.61 1.05 -3.05
C CYS A 313 2.19 0.21 -1.89
N VAL A 314 2.42 -1.08 -2.13
CA VAL A 314 3.07 -1.99 -1.16
C VAL A 314 4.54 -1.61 -0.97
N GLU A 315 5.27 -1.32 -2.06
CA GLU A 315 6.64 -0.81 -1.98
C GLU A 315 6.70 0.51 -1.19
N ALA A 316 5.77 1.43 -1.44
CA ALA A 316 5.68 2.71 -0.73
C ALA A 316 5.44 2.52 0.77
N ALA A 317 4.48 1.67 1.15
CA ALA A 317 4.18 1.39 2.54
C ALA A 317 5.36 0.72 3.27
N ALA A 318 6.03 -0.24 2.63
CA ALA A 318 7.24 -0.87 3.15
C ALA A 318 8.36 0.15 3.35
N ALA A 319 8.60 1.02 2.37
CA ALA A 319 9.65 2.04 2.44
C ALA A 319 9.43 3.03 3.59
N ILE A 320 8.19 3.49 3.80
CA ILE A 320 7.85 4.37 4.91
C ILE A 320 8.12 3.68 6.24
N ALA A 321 7.69 2.42 6.41
CA ALA A 321 7.88 1.67 7.65
C ALA A 321 9.36 1.38 7.95
N ILE A 322 10.13 0.99 6.93
CA ILE A 322 11.56 0.69 7.09
C ILE A 322 12.35 1.96 7.35
N TYR A 323 12.06 3.07 6.65
CA TYR A 323 12.78 4.32 6.85
C TYR A 323 12.45 4.96 8.22
N ASP A 324 11.20 4.85 8.70
CA ASP A 324 10.82 5.25 10.06
C ASP A 324 11.63 4.51 11.14
N ALA A 325 11.75 3.18 10.99
CA ALA A 325 12.58 2.37 11.89
C ALA A 325 14.09 2.67 11.78
N TRP A 326 14.56 3.00 10.56
CA TRP A 326 15.94 3.43 10.33
C TRP A 326 16.26 4.72 11.08
N LEU A 327 15.38 5.71 11.02
CA LEU A 327 15.55 6.98 11.74
C LEU A 327 15.52 6.78 13.25
N ALA A 328 14.64 5.92 13.75
CA ALA A 328 14.57 5.59 15.19
C ALA A 328 15.90 5.04 15.69
N ARG A 329 16.50 4.07 14.97
CA ARG A 329 17.79 3.49 15.32
C ARG A 329 18.93 4.51 15.33
N ARG A 330 18.98 5.43 14.34
CA ARG A 330 20.01 6.50 14.31
C ARG A 330 19.91 7.40 15.53
N GLY A 331 18.70 7.78 15.93
CA GLY A 331 18.48 8.57 17.13
C GLY A 331 18.93 7.88 18.41
N ASP A 332 18.85 6.56 18.51
CA ASP A 332 19.32 5.79 19.65
C ASP A 332 20.86 5.69 19.66
N THR A 333 21.49 5.54 18.50
CA THR A 333 22.96 5.43 18.41
C THR A 333 23.66 6.77 18.68
N GLU A 334 23.02 7.90 18.41
CA GLU A 334 23.54 9.23 18.72
C GLU A 334 23.36 9.62 20.19
N ARG A 335 22.51 8.91 20.92
CA ARG A 335 22.26 9.10 22.37
C ARG A 335 23.09 8.17 23.27
N ALA A 336 23.66 7.09 22.72
CA ALA A 336 24.50 6.12 23.41
C ALA A 336 25.99 6.50 23.36
#